data_2a22051ebcf31d4bb47431fd8b858092
#
_entry.id   2a22051ebcf31d4bb47431fd8b858092
#
_cell.length_a   1.000
_cell.length_b   1.000
_cell.length_c   1.000
_cell.angle_alpha   90.00
_cell.angle_beta   90.00
_cell.angle_gamma   90.00
#
_symmetry.space_group_name_H-M   'P 1'
#
loop_
_entity.id
_entity.type
_entity.pdbx_description
1 polymer ?
#
loop_
_entity_poly.entity_id
_entity_poly.type
_entity_poly.pdbx_seq_one_letter_code
_entity_poly.pdbx_strand_id
1 'polypeptide(L)'
;MSRSWIASLAVGSLLGFGINWAVAGADEPPNPLGGQAAAPDPAETETDAPPNFEQLAKWIRERKYEEAMARLESAIEKDPQNHALGMMYSYLIAGVSRDRSDEAFALIRDWATRGLENPSPKTSELMGIATAVDALVSRDTALTSEAKLALLAQLQAKLAGDDPRLESSRQTILSRKISILLDADHKDEALAELETMIAAAREERGGALPSFVRAVQAFQSLGGSSFPERVAELTDEAEVMTAEAVAKDQITLVEFQAYYMLRMNRVSALVRTDPEAAEPMLQELEAALEWAPLKLKQSSEAMLSSYTRTLRSLRARLESAKKINALLGTEAPEIDAEHFVASEPVTMEALRGKVVLIDFWAVWCGPCIATFPHLIEWQEKYADKGLVILGATQFYGYRWDDEAGRALRDEKGQVSPATELAMLEKFRESHSLRHGFFVTPEGSSYSNAYGVTGIPHVVLIDQQGKIQMVRIGSGDANARDLEGKIEELLGG
;
A
#
# COMPACT_ATOMS: atom_id res chain seq x y z
N MET A 1 19.43 13.49 4.43
CA MET A 1 18.11 13.80 5.02
C MET A 1 17.26 12.55 5.01
N SER A 2 16.67 12.19 6.11
CA SER A 2 16.39 10.84 6.60
C SER A 2 15.44 9.95 5.78
N ARG A 3 15.84 8.68 5.64
CA ARG A 3 15.13 7.52 5.03
C ARG A 3 13.86 7.07 5.79
N SER A 4 13.34 7.86 6.72
CA SER A 4 12.31 7.44 7.70
C SER A 4 10.85 7.47 7.17
N TRP A 5 10.59 7.97 5.96
CA TRP A 5 9.22 8.16 5.45
C TRP A 5 8.62 6.96 4.69
N ILE A 6 9.44 5.97 4.34
CA ILE A 6 9.01 4.85 3.47
C ILE A 6 8.43 3.67 4.27
N ALA A 7 8.80 3.51 5.53
CA ALA A 7 8.32 2.41 6.37
C ALA A 7 6.86 2.55 6.83
N SER A 8 6.33 3.77 6.94
CA SER A 8 4.98 4.01 7.48
C SER A 8 3.83 3.71 6.52
N LEU A 9 4.08 3.57 5.22
CA LEU A 9 3.02 3.31 4.22
C LEU A 9 2.86 1.82 3.87
N ALA A 10 3.85 0.97 4.15
CA ALA A 10 3.80 -0.45 3.82
C ALA A 10 3.11 -1.32 4.89
N VAL A 11 3.07 -0.89 6.15
CA VAL A 11 2.49 -1.66 7.26
C VAL A 11 0.96 -1.55 7.32
N GLY A 12 0.38 -0.48 6.79
CA GLY A 12 -1.08 -0.27 6.78
C GLY A 12 -1.87 -1.15 5.81
N SER A 13 -1.22 -1.79 4.84
CA SER A 13 -1.91 -2.56 3.78
C SER A 13 -1.88 -4.08 3.96
N LEU A 14 -1.17 -4.62 4.94
CA LEU A 14 -1.05 -6.07 5.18
C LEU A 14 -1.93 -6.61 6.31
N LEU A 15 -2.53 -5.75 7.15
CA LEU A 15 -3.57 -6.14 8.10
C LEU A 15 -4.96 -5.86 7.50
N GLY A 16 -5.20 -6.42 6.31
CA GLY A 16 -6.46 -6.29 5.58
C GLY A 16 -7.61 -7.12 6.16
N PHE A 17 -8.10 -6.76 7.34
CA PHE A 17 -9.51 -6.77 7.62
C PHE A 17 -10.01 -5.33 7.53
N GLY A 18 -9.92 -4.77 6.32
CA GLY A 18 -10.62 -3.58 5.94
C GLY A 18 -12.12 -3.88 5.94
N ILE A 19 -12.82 -3.45 6.97
CA ILE A 19 -14.25 -3.19 6.88
C ILE A 19 -14.39 -2.04 5.88
N ASN A 20 -14.63 -2.42 4.62
CA ASN A 20 -14.92 -1.50 3.53
C ASN A 20 -16.36 -1.03 3.71
N TRP A 21 -16.57 0.08 4.42
CA TRP A 21 -17.82 0.83 4.39
C TRP A 21 -17.84 1.65 3.11
N ALA A 22 -18.28 0.99 2.03
CA ALA A 22 -18.78 1.73 0.87
C ALA A 22 -20.04 2.47 1.33
N VAL A 23 -20.01 3.79 1.20
CA VAL A 23 -21.20 4.64 1.29
C VAL A 23 -22.10 4.30 0.10
N ALA A 24 -23.08 3.45 0.32
CA ALA A 24 -24.25 3.30 -0.53
C ALA A 24 -25.47 3.58 0.36
N GLY A 25 -26.43 4.32 -0.20
CA GLY A 25 -27.52 4.98 0.46
C GLY A 25 -28.36 4.16 1.43
N ALA A 26 -28.94 4.88 2.31
CA ALA A 26 -29.90 4.54 3.35
C ALA A 26 -30.73 3.26 3.11
N ASP A 27 -30.47 2.27 4.00
CA ASP A 27 -31.51 1.40 4.55
C ASP A 27 -30.92 0.81 5.84
N GLU A 28 -31.67 0.90 6.94
CA GLU A 28 -31.26 0.48 8.27
C GLU A 28 -30.90 -1.00 8.33
N PRO A 29 -29.80 -1.39 9.01
CA PRO A 29 -29.51 -2.80 9.26
C PRO A 29 -30.51 -3.37 10.28
N PRO A 30 -30.94 -4.65 10.16
CA PRO A 30 -31.87 -5.25 11.09
C PRO A 30 -31.23 -5.40 12.48
N ASN A 31 -31.96 -4.97 13.50
CA ASN A 31 -31.62 -5.11 14.91
C ASN A 31 -31.62 -6.59 15.33
N PRO A 32 -30.54 -7.22 15.77
CA PRO A 32 -30.47 -8.63 16.10
C PRO A 32 -30.94 -9.00 17.53
N LEU A 33 -31.50 -8.07 18.29
CA LEU A 33 -32.00 -8.34 19.63
C LEU A 33 -33.45 -7.85 19.77
N GLY A 34 -34.39 -8.71 19.37
CA GLY A 34 -35.81 -8.60 19.73
C GLY A 34 -36.02 -8.85 21.22
N GLY A 35 -35.86 -7.82 22.02
CA GLY A 35 -36.31 -7.74 23.40
C GLY A 35 -36.91 -6.36 23.60
N GLN A 36 -38.22 -6.29 23.85
CA GLN A 36 -38.90 -5.07 24.28
C GLN A 36 -38.27 -4.63 25.61
N ALA A 37 -37.31 -3.72 25.57
CA ALA A 37 -36.93 -2.97 26.75
C ALA A 37 -37.96 -1.87 26.98
N ALA A 38 -38.41 -1.71 28.21
CA ALA A 38 -39.29 -0.65 28.67
C ALA A 38 -38.66 0.71 28.31
N ALA A 39 -39.49 1.68 27.91
CA ALA A 39 -39.05 3.02 27.63
C ALA A 39 -38.31 3.59 28.86
N PRO A 40 -37.10 4.16 28.68
CA PRO A 40 -36.36 4.77 29.78
C PRO A 40 -37.10 6.03 30.30
N ASP A 41 -37.00 6.23 31.60
CA ASP A 41 -37.51 7.39 32.32
C ASP A 41 -36.88 8.68 31.76
N PRO A 42 -37.65 9.68 31.40
CA PRO A 42 -37.12 10.92 30.80
C PRO A 42 -36.28 11.84 31.74
N ALA A 43 -35.88 11.34 32.90
CA ALA A 43 -35.05 12.03 33.88
C ALA A 43 -33.57 11.58 33.95
N GLU A 44 -33.13 10.59 33.18
CA GLU A 44 -31.70 10.32 33.02
C GLU A 44 -31.11 11.35 32.05
N THR A 45 -30.39 12.31 32.62
CA THR A 45 -29.70 13.38 31.87
C THR A 45 -28.77 12.72 30.83
N GLU A 46 -28.77 13.23 29.59
CA GLU A 46 -27.89 12.86 28.44
C GLU A 46 -26.39 12.77 28.76
N THR A 47 -26.01 13.07 30.00
CA THR A 47 -24.63 13.14 30.50
C THR A 47 -24.04 11.82 30.99
N ASP A 48 -24.81 10.75 31.18
CA ASP A 48 -24.33 9.53 31.86
C ASP A 48 -24.24 8.28 30.96
N ALA A 49 -24.75 8.37 29.72
CA ALA A 49 -24.63 7.28 28.76
C ALA A 49 -23.19 7.16 28.21
N PRO A 50 -22.68 5.95 27.95
CA PRO A 50 -21.37 5.78 27.32
C PRO A 50 -21.36 6.46 25.93
N PRO A 51 -20.23 7.09 25.53
CA PRO A 51 -20.14 7.72 24.21
C PRO A 51 -20.30 6.69 23.09
N ASN A 52 -20.81 7.13 21.93
CA ASN A 52 -20.80 6.34 20.72
C ASN A 52 -19.75 6.89 19.71
N PHE A 53 -19.49 6.13 18.63
CA PHE A 53 -18.50 6.50 17.63
C PHE A 53 -18.78 7.84 16.92
N GLU A 54 -20.04 8.19 16.69
CA GLU A 54 -20.42 9.44 16.06
C GLU A 54 -20.10 10.64 16.96
N GLN A 55 -20.42 10.52 18.23
CA GLN A 55 -20.13 11.51 19.26
C GLN A 55 -18.62 11.68 19.43
N LEU A 56 -17.87 10.59 19.44
CA LEU A 56 -16.42 10.58 19.51
C LEU A 56 -15.80 11.26 18.28
N ALA A 57 -16.27 10.93 17.08
CA ALA A 57 -15.83 11.57 15.85
C ALA A 57 -16.13 13.08 15.82
N LYS A 58 -17.25 13.52 16.43
CA LYS A 58 -17.57 14.93 16.60
C LYS A 58 -16.55 15.61 17.53
N TRP A 59 -16.27 15.05 18.70
CA TRP A 59 -15.28 15.61 19.63
C TRP A 59 -13.89 15.69 19.03
N ILE A 60 -13.45 14.68 18.25
CA ILE A 60 -12.18 14.72 17.52
C ILE A 60 -12.14 15.89 16.53
N ARG A 61 -13.21 16.11 15.75
CA ARG A 61 -13.28 17.26 14.81
C ARG A 61 -13.27 18.61 15.53
N GLU A 62 -13.91 18.68 16.71
CA GLU A 62 -13.98 19.89 17.55
C GLU A 62 -12.72 20.07 18.43
N ARG A 63 -11.74 19.15 18.35
CA ARG A 63 -10.52 19.11 19.20
C ARG A 63 -10.80 19.04 20.70
N LYS A 64 -11.93 18.49 21.11
CA LYS A 64 -12.31 18.26 22.52
C LYS A 64 -11.72 16.94 23.05
N TYR A 65 -10.42 16.80 22.96
CA TYR A 65 -9.71 15.53 23.22
C TYR A 65 -9.78 15.11 24.68
N GLU A 66 -9.57 16.04 25.61
CA GLU A 66 -9.62 15.77 27.06
C GLU A 66 -11.04 15.42 27.52
N GLU A 67 -12.08 16.12 27.02
CA GLU A 67 -13.47 15.79 27.30
C GLU A 67 -13.82 14.39 26.81
N ALA A 68 -13.42 14.05 25.58
CA ALA A 68 -13.64 12.74 24.99
C ALA A 68 -12.95 11.62 25.81
N MET A 69 -11.71 11.88 26.25
CA MET A 69 -10.95 10.94 27.07
C MET A 69 -11.62 10.71 28.43
N ALA A 70 -11.96 11.78 29.15
CA ALA A 70 -12.60 11.67 30.46
C ALA A 70 -13.93 10.89 30.41
N ARG A 71 -14.71 11.08 29.32
CA ARG A 71 -15.96 10.32 29.13
C ARG A 71 -15.70 8.83 28.85
N LEU A 72 -14.67 8.51 28.06
CA LEU A 72 -14.30 7.11 27.82
C LEU A 72 -13.75 6.42 29.06
N GLU A 73 -12.85 7.08 29.80
CA GLU A 73 -12.31 6.56 31.06
C GLU A 73 -13.43 6.27 32.06
N SER A 74 -14.38 7.18 32.25
CA SER A 74 -15.55 6.98 33.10
C SER A 74 -16.44 5.81 32.63
N ALA A 75 -16.63 5.65 31.32
CA ALA A 75 -17.40 4.52 30.78
C ALA A 75 -16.68 3.17 31.00
N ILE A 76 -15.36 3.13 30.82
CA ILE A 76 -14.51 1.94 31.04
C ILE A 76 -14.51 1.55 32.54
N GLU A 77 -14.51 2.53 33.44
CA GLU A 77 -14.64 2.23 34.87
C GLU A 77 -15.93 1.52 35.22
N LYS A 78 -17.05 1.91 34.58
CA LYS A 78 -18.36 1.30 34.79
C LYS A 78 -18.47 -0.09 34.15
N ASP A 79 -17.88 -0.29 32.97
CA ASP A 79 -17.90 -1.56 32.21
C ASP A 79 -16.53 -1.91 31.62
N PRO A 80 -15.59 -2.39 32.46
CA PRO A 80 -14.19 -2.61 32.07
C PRO A 80 -13.97 -3.77 31.08
N GLN A 81 -14.96 -4.61 30.86
CA GLN A 81 -14.90 -5.74 29.93
C GLN A 81 -15.49 -5.40 28.55
N ASN A 82 -16.04 -4.21 28.39
CA ASN A 82 -16.65 -3.78 27.13
C ASN A 82 -15.59 -3.51 26.06
N HIS A 83 -15.49 -4.44 25.12
CA HIS A 83 -14.55 -4.37 24.00
C HIS A 83 -14.76 -3.12 23.11
N ALA A 84 -16.03 -2.70 22.93
CA ALA A 84 -16.35 -1.53 22.12
C ALA A 84 -15.72 -0.23 22.71
N LEU A 85 -15.69 -0.11 24.03
CA LEU A 85 -15.02 1.03 24.69
C LEU A 85 -13.50 1.03 24.46
N GLY A 86 -12.85 -0.13 24.46
CA GLY A 86 -11.44 -0.26 24.10
C GLY A 86 -11.16 0.13 22.65
N MET A 87 -12.02 -0.26 21.71
CA MET A 87 -11.93 0.20 20.32
C MET A 87 -12.14 1.70 20.18
N MET A 88 -13.10 2.27 20.93
CA MET A 88 -13.33 3.72 20.94
C MET A 88 -12.13 4.48 21.51
N TYR A 89 -11.48 3.94 22.53
CA TYR A 89 -10.27 4.53 23.11
C TYR A 89 -9.14 4.55 22.06
N SER A 90 -8.88 3.43 21.40
CA SER A 90 -7.90 3.36 20.31
C SER A 90 -8.26 4.32 19.16
N TYR A 91 -9.54 4.45 18.81
CA TYR A 91 -10.02 5.37 17.78
C TYR A 91 -9.78 6.84 18.14
N LEU A 92 -10.02 7.22 19.42
CA LEU A 92 -9.70 8.57 19.91
C LEU A 92 -8.21 8.87 19.77
N ILE A 93 -7.34 7.99 20.28
CA ILE A 93 -5.89 8.15 20.20
C ILE A 93 -5.43 8.27 18.74
N ALA A 94 -5.92 7.40 17.86
CA ALA A 94 -5.61 7.47 16.43
C ALA A 94 -6.12 8.78 15.78
N GLY A 95 -7.26 9.31 16.23
CA GLY A 95 -7.79 10.61 15.81
C GLY A 95 -6.88 11.76 16.22
N VAL A 96 -6.48 11.79 17.50
CA VAL A 96 -5.56 12.80 18.06
C VAL A 96 -4.19 12.71 17.38
N SER A 97 -3.69 11.51 17.09
CA SER A 97 -2.40 11.33 16.43
C SER A 97 -2.33 11.86 14.99
N ARG A 98 -3.47 12.13 14.34
CA ARG A 98 -3.53 12.79 13.03
C ARG A 98 -3.38 14.32 13.14
N ASP A 99 -3.70 14.89 14.30
CA ASP A 99 -3.40 16.29 14.61
C ASP A 99 -1.89 16.42 14.84
N ARG A 100 -1.25 17.27 14.03
CA ARG A 100 0.20 17.47 14.08
C ARG A 100 0.63 18.58 15.05
N SER A 101 -0.31 19.11 15.85
CA SER A 101 0.00 20.14 16.85
C SER A 101 0.82 19.57 18.01
N ASP A 102 1.64 20.41 18.61
CA ASP A 102 2.43 20.06 19.80
C ASP A 102 1.52 19.73 21.00
N GLU A 103 0.35 20.35 21.07
CA GLU A 103 -0.66 20.09 22.09
C GLU A 103 -1.19 18.65 21.99
N ALA A 104 -1.62 18.22 20.79
CA ALA A 104 -2.09 16.86 20.57
C ALA A 104 -0.99 15.83 20.88
N PHE A 105 0.25 16.15 20.53
CA PHE A 105 1.38 15.29 20.83
C PHE A 105 1.68 15.20 22.34
N ALA A 106 1.58 16.32 23.06
CA ALA A 106 1.72 16.33 24.52
C ALA A 106 0.65 15.48 25.22
N LEU A 107 -0.60 15.51 24.73
CA LEU A 107 -1.68 14.66 25.23
C LEU A 107 -1.38 13.15 25.00
N ILE A 108 -0.93 12.77 23.79
CA ILE A 108 -0.54 11.37 23.52
C ILE A 108 0.57 10.91 24.47
N ARG A 109 1.57 11.76 24.72
CA ARG A 109 2.68 11.46 25.63
C ARG A 109 2.17 11.26 27.05
N ASP A 110 1.32 12.15 27.54
CA ASP A 110 0.71 12.05 28.86
C ASP A 110 -0.12 10.77 29.01
N TRP A 111 -0.98 10.46 28.05
CA TRP A 111 -1.80 9.24 28.07
C TRP A 111 -0.96 7.97 28.00
N ALA A 112 0.07 7.92 27.16
CA ALA A 112 0.98 6.78 27.11
C ALA A 112 1.71 6.59 28.45
N THR A 113 2.23 7.65 29.04
CA THR A 113 2.96 7.62 30.32
C THR A 113 2.06 7.15 31.46
N ARG A 114 0.90 7.79 31.65
CA ARG A 114 -0.09 7.39 32.69
C ARG A 114 -0.53 5.93 32.53
N GLY A 115 -0.78 5.52 31.28
CA GLY A 115 -1.17 4.13 30.99
C GLY A 115 -0.08 3.11 31.32
N LEU A 116 1.19 3.44 31.05
CA LEU A 116 2.33 2.58 31.42
C LEU A 116 2.58 2.55 32.93
N GLU A 117 2.32 3.64 33.64
CA GLU A 117 2.44 3.72 35.11
C GLU A 117 1.29 3.02 35.84
N ASN A 118 0.11 2.85 35.22
CA ASN A 118 -1.02 2.15 35.83
C ASN A 118 -0.63 0.70 36.17
N PRO A 119 -0.62 0.28 37.47
CA PRO A 119 -0.18 -1.05 37.86
C PRO A 119 -1.14 -2.18 37.44
N SER A 120 -2.39 -1.86 37.20
CA SER A 120 -3.45 -2.84 36.89
C SER A 120 -4.43 -2.29 35.85
N PRO A 121 -3.97 -2.02 34.63
CA PRO A 121 -4.85 -1.51 33.58
C PRO A 121 -5.87 -2.58 33.17
N LYS A 122 -7.07 -2.15 32.86
CA LYS A 122 -8.15 -3.03 32.35
C LYS A 122 -7.93 -3.35 30.88
N THR A 123 -8.48 -4.45 30.40
CA THR A 123 -8.32 -4.86 28.98
C THR A 123 -8.73 -3.77 28.01
N SER A 124 -9.84 -3.08 28.27
CA SER A 124 -10.29 -1.96 27.42
C SER A 124 -9.33 -0.77 27.41
N GLU A 125 -8.66 -0.47 28.54
CA GLU A 125 -7.63 0.54 28.64
C GLU A 125 -6.36 0.13 27.89
N LEU A 126 -5.94 -1.16 27.99
CA LEU A 126 -4.74 -1.68 27.34
C LEU A 126 -4.75 -1.47 25.83
N MET A 127 -5.91 -1.55 25.17
CA MET A 127 -6.04 -1.28 23.73
C MET A 127 -5.69 0.17 23.40
N GLY A 128 -6.19 1.12 24.19
CA GLY A 128 -5.89 2.54 24.02
C GLY A 128 -4.44 2.88 24.38
N ILE A 129 -3.94 2.32 25.48
CA ILE A 129 -2.54 2.50 25.93
C ILE A 129 -1.58 2.00 24.84
N ALA A 130 -1.85 0.84 24.25
CA ALA A 130 -1.03 0.30 23.17
C ALA A 130 -1.00 1.25 21.95
N THR A 131 -2.16 1.82 21.59
CA THR A 131 -2.25 2.81 20.51
C THR A 131 -1.50 4.10 20.85
N ALA A 132 -1.58 4.57 22.09
CA ALA A 132 -0.89 5.79 22.53
C ALA A 132 0.64 5.59 22.53
N VAL A 133 1.12 4.46 23.04
CA VAL A 133 2.55 4.12 23.04
C VAL A 133 3.08 3.96 21.63
N ASP A 134 2.35 3.29 20.72
CA ASP A 134 2.75 3.18 19.33
C ASP A 134 2.82 4.55 18.64
N ALA A 135 1.85 5.43 18.88
CA ALA A 135 1.84 6.78 18.34
C ALA A 135 3.01 7.62 18.91
N LEU A 136 3.31 7.50 20.21
CA LEU A 136 4.44 8.17 20.85
C LEU A 136 5.77 7.71 20.25
N VAL A 137 6.02 6.41 20.22
CA VAL A 137 7.25 5.80 19.71
C VAL A 137 7.49 6.14 18.24
N SER A 138 6.40 6.24 17.45
CA SER A 138 6.48 6.56 16.03
C SER A 138 6.77 8.03 15.74
N ARG A 139 6.30 8.94 16.59
CA ARG A 139 6.34 10.39 16.35
C ARG A 139 7.43 11.13 17.10
N ASP A 140 7.83 10.64 18.27
CA ASP A 140 8.84 11.33 19.08
C ASP A 140 10.23 11.11 18.51
N THR A 141 10.72 12.13 17.81
CA THR A 141 12.07 12.13 17.22
C THR A 141 13.16 12.41 18.26
N ALA A 142 12.80 12.84 19.46
CA ALA A 142 13.74 13.06 20.56
C ALA A 142 14.06 11.77 21.34
N LEU A 143 13.23 10.73 21.22
CA LEU A 143 13.49 9.44 21.84
C LEU A 143 14.57 8.68 21.07
N THR A 144 15.58 8.20 21.79
CA THR A 144 16.56 7.25 21.23
C THR A 144 15.92 5.88 20.97
N SER A 145 16.56 5.05 20.15
CA SER A 145 16.07 3.69 19.88
C SER A 145 15.95 2.88 21.19
N GLU A 146 16.91 3.00 22.11
CA GLU A 146 16.88 2.33 23.41
C GLU A 146 15.68 2.79 24.26
N ALA A 147 15.39 4.11 24.29
CA ALA A 147 14.24 4.64 25.03
C ALA A 147 12.92 4.14 24.45
N LYS A 148 12.81 4.08 23.13
CA LYS A 148 11.65 3.51 22.42
C LYS A 148 11.46 2.03 22.74
N LEU A 149 12.53 1.24 22.68
CA LEU A 149 12.53 -0.18 23.03
C LEU A 149 12.13 -0.41 24.50
N ALA A 150 12.60 0.44 25.41
CA ALA A 150 12.23 0.37 26.83
C ALA A 150 10.73 0.60 27.06
N LEU A 151 10.12 1.58 26.36
CA LEU A 151 8.67 1.83 26.41
C LEU A 151 7.88 0.64 25.87
N LEU A 152 8.32 0.06 24.75
CA LEU A 152 7.68 -1.12 24.15
C LEU A 152 7.80 -2.34 25.07
N ALA A 153 8.92 -2.54 25.75
CA ALA A 153 9.10 -3.62 26.69
C ALA A 153 8.17 -3.50 27.92
N GLN A 154 7.97 -2.29 28.45
CA GLN A 154 7.00 -2.03 29.54
C GLN A 154 5.57 -2.37 29.08
N LEU A 155 5.19 -1.94 27.89
CA LEU A 155 3.88 -2.24 27.34
C LEU A 155 3.71 -3.74 27.07
N GLN A 156 4.72 -4.41 26.52
CA GLN A 156 4.70 -5.85 26.25
C GLN A 156 4.46 -6.64 27.54
N ALA A 157 5.07 -6.25 28.66
CA ALA A 157 4.83 -6.87 29.96
C ALA A 157 3.37 -6.73 30.43
N LYS A 158 2.70 -5.61 30.12
CA LYS A 158 1.29 -5.39 30.44
C LYS A 158 0.32 -6.13 29.51
N LEU A 159 0.73 -6.38 28.27
CA LEU A 159 -0.03 -7.15 27.28
C LEU A 159 0.17 -8.68 27.42
N ALA A 160 0.94 -9.12 28.43
CA ALA A 160 1.19 -10.53 28.69
C ALA A 160 -0.14 -11.28 28.96
N GLY A 161 -0.19 -12.56 28.53
CA GLY A 161 -1.38 -13.41 28.63
C GLY A 161 -1.99 -13.70 27.25
N ASP A 162 -3.10 -14.42 27.28
CA ASP A 162 -3.76 -15.00 26.10
C ASP A 162 -5.12 -14.35 25.77
N ASP A 163 -5.42 -13.16 26.33
CA ASP A 163 -6.65 -12.43 25.98
C ASP A 163 -6.68 -12.14 24.48
N PRO A 164 -7.61 -12.76 23.70
CA PRO A 164 -7.63 -12.61 22.25
C PRO A 164 -7.95 -11.18 21.80
N ARG A 165 -8.56 -10.35 22.66
CA ARG A 165 -8.86 -8.94 22.37
C ARG A 165 -7.59 -8.08 22.26
N LEU A 166 -6.49 -8.51 22.88
CA LEU A 166 -5.19 -7.82 22.89
C LEU A 166 -4.23 -8.32 21.79
N GLU A 167 -4.62 -9.34 21.02
CA GLU A 167 -3.74 -9.95 20.02
C GLU A 167 -3.27 -8.93 18.99
N SER A 168 -4.16 -8.11 18.45
CA SER A 168 -3.79 -7.06 17.50
C SER A 168 -2.78 -6.05 18.09
N SER A 169 -2.92 -5.72 19.37
CA SER A 169 -1.98 -4.83 20.08
C SER A 169 -0.62 -5.50 20.23
N ARG A 170 -0.57 -6.78 20.62
CA ARG A 170 0.69 -7.55 20.71
C ARG A 170 1.43 -7.58 19.38
N GLN A 171 0.72 -7.86 18.28
CA GLN A 171 1.30 -7.89 16.94
C GLN A 171 1.85 -6.52 16.50
N THR A 172 1.12 -5.45 16.79
CA THR A 172 1.57 -4.07 16.48
C THR A 172 2.86 -3.75 17.22
N ILE A 173 2.94 -4.06 18.52
CA ILE A 173 4.12 -3.79 19.35
C ILE A 173 5.32 -4.61 18.89
N LEU A 174 5.13 -5.89 18.59
CA LEU A 174 6.18 -6.75 18.06
C LEU A 174 6.73 -6.21 16.74
N SER A 175 5.85 -5.84 15.81
CA SER A 175 6.25 -5.26 14.52
C SER A 175 7.03 -3.97 14.71
N ARG A 176 6.60 -3.10 15.63
CA ARG A 176 7.29 -1.85 15.94
C ARG A 176 8.67 -2.09 16.53
N LYS A 177 8.78 -3.04 17.48
CA LYS A 177 10.04 -3.44 18.09
C LYS A 177 11.05 -3.92 17.06
N ILE A 178 10.64 -4.83 16.18
CA ILE A 178 11.48 -5.35 15.12
C ILE A 178 11.96 -4.23 14.18
N SER A 179 11.06 -3.31 13.77
CA SER A 179 11.43 -2.18 12.92
C SER A 179 12.50 -1.29 13.58
N ILE A 180 12.35 -0.98 14.87
CA ILE A 180 13.33 -0.15 15.59
C ILE A 180 14.67 -0.86 15.73
N LEU A 181 14.67 -2.17 16.01
CA LEU A 181 15.90 -2.97 16.11
C LEU A 181 16.65 -2.98 14.77
N LEU A 182 15.93 -3.15 13.64
CA LEU A 182 16.54 -3.12 12.31
C LEU A 182 17.05 -1.74 11.93
N ASP A 183 16.30 -0.67 12.24
CA ASP A 183 16.73 0.71 12.00
C ASP A 183 17.97 1.10 12.83
N ALA A 184 18.14 0.49 13.99
CA ALA A 184 19.30 0.66 14.87
C ALA A 184 20.47 -0.30 14.55
N ASP A 185 20.38 -1.12 13.50
CA ASP A 185 21.32 -2.16 13.08
C ASP A 185 21.52 -3.29 14.13
N HIS A 186 20.54 -3.50 15.02
CA HIS A 186 20.49 -4.60 16.01
C HIS A 186 19.90 -5.85 15.39
N LYS A 187 20.53 -6.38 14.33
CA LYS A 187 20.00 -7.48 13.51
C LYS A 187 19.79 -8.78 14.27
N ASP A 188 20.73 -9.13 15.14
CA ASP A 188 20.64 -10.38 15.92
C ASP A 188 19.43 -10.38 16.86
N GLU A 189 19.16 -9.23 17.51
CA GLU A 189 18.00 -9.09 18.37
C GLU A 189 16.69 -9.10 17.56
N ALA A 190 16.66 -8.44 16.40
CA ALA A 190 15.51 -8.46 15.49
C ALA A 190 15.23 -9.88 15.00
N LEU A 191 16.27 -10.65 14.64
CA LEU A 191 16.14 -12.04 14.22
C LEU A 191 15.60 -12.92 15.36
N ALA A 192 16.07 -12.74 16.59
CA ALA A 192 15.57 -13.49 17.75
C ALA A 192 14.07 -13.26 18.00
N GLU A 193 13.58 -12.01 17.86
CA GLU A 193 12.15 -11.71 17.96
C GLU A 193 11.34 -12.38 16.84
N LEU A 194 11.84 -12.34 15.61
CA LEU A 194 11.22 -12.99 14.47
C LEU A 194 11.17 -14.52 14.61
N GLU A 195 12.24 -15.15 15.09
CA GLU A 195 12.28 -16.60 15.35
C GLU A 195 11.35 -17.00 16.50
N THR A 196 11.21 -16.16 17.52
CA THR A 196 10.25 -16.38 18.60
C THR A 196 8.82 -16.42 18.06
N MET A 197 8.47 -15.52 17.14
CA MET A 197 7.17 -15.49 16.47
C MET A 197 6.94 -16.79 15.65
N ILE A 198 7.95 -17.25 14.92
CA ILE A 198 7.89 -18.49 14.14
C ILE A 198 7.71 -19.71 15.07
N ALA A 199 8.45 -19.77 16.17
CA ALA A 199 8.35 -20.87 17.15
C ALA A 199 6.94 -20.92 17.77
N ALA A 200 6.39 -19.79 18.19
CA ALA A 200 5.03 -19.70 18.73
C ALA A 200 3.97 -20.18 17.72
N ALA A 201 4.12 -19.81 16.45
CA ALA A 201 3.21 -20.23 15.38
C ALA A 201 3.26 -21.74 15.10
N ARG A 202 4.41 -22.39 15.31
CA ARG A 202 4.56 -23.87 15.19
C ARG A 202 3.90 -24.62 16.34
N GLU A 203 3.88 -24.02 17.53
CA GLU A 203 3.33 -24.65 18.75
C GLU A 203 1.81 -24.48 18.91
N GLU A 204 1.18 -23.62 18.11
CA GLU A 204 -0.25 -23.32 18.21
C GLU A 204 -1.12 -24.55 17.98
N ARG A 205 -1.90 -24.94 19.02
CA ARG A 205 -2.76 -26.11 19.01
C ARG A 205 -3.95 -25.92 18.07
N GLY A 206 -4.11 -26.88 17.13
CA GLY A 206 -5.33 -26.99 16.30
C GLY A 206 -5.27 -26.32 14.94
N GLY A 207 -4.19 -25.68 14.56
CA GLY A 207 -4.10 -25.00 13.27
C GLY A 207 -2.70 -24.47 12.94
N ALA A 208 -1.66 -25.26 13.22
CA ALA A 208 -0.26 -24.84 13.01
C ALA A 208 0.01 -24.23 11.61
N LEU A 209 -0.61 -24.77 10.55
CA LEU A 209 -0.37 -24.30 9.20
C LEU A 209 -0.79 -22.83 8.94
N PRO A 210 -2.03 -22.41 9.25
CA PRO A 210 -2.43 -21.03 8.99
C PRO A 210 -1.65 -20.01 9.83
N SER A 211 -1.36 -20.33 11.07
CA SER A 211 -0.54 -19.50 11.97
C SER A 211 0.89 -19.42 11.49
N PHE A 212 1.46 -20.53 11.07
CA PHE A 212 2.81 -20.60 10.51
C PHE A 212 2.93 -19.77 9.22
N VAL A 213 1.99 -19.92 8.27
CA VAL A 213 1.99 -19.12 7.03
C VAL A 213 1.88 -17.62 7.32
N ARG A 214 1.02 -17.22 8.26
CA ARG A 214 0.93 -15.82 8.69
C ARG A 214 2.25 -15.31 9.32
N ALA A 215 2.89 -16.13 10.14
CA ALA A 215 4.17 -15.79 10.77
C ALA A 215 5.29 -15.64 9.72
N VAL A 216 5.34 -16.54 8.72
CA VAL A 216 6.30 -16.44 7.60
C VAL A 216 6.07 -15.15 6.80
N GLN A 217 4.83 -14.79 6.51
CA GLN A 217 4.51 -13.53 5.82
C GLN A 217 4.88 -12.30 6.65
N ALA A 218 4.65 -12.33 7.96
CA ALA A 218 5.07 -11.26 8.87
C ALA A 218 6.60 -11.16 8.91
N PHE A 219 7.31 -12.29 9.00
CA PHE A 219 8.78 -12.35 8.92
C PHE A 219 9.28 -11.73 7.62
N GLN A 220 8.71 -12.12 6.49
CA GLN A 220 9.06 -11.57 5.17
C GLN A 220 8.82 -10.07 5.09
N SER A 221 7.71 -9.59 5.64
CA SER A 221 7.36 -8.16 5.63
C SER A 221 8.28 -7.31 6.50
N LEU A 222 8.66 -7.82 7.68
CA LEU A 222 9.42 -7.07 8.68
C LEU A 222 10.94 -7.20 8.47
N GLY A 223 11.43 -8.38 8.12
CA GLY A 223 12.83 -8.71 8.06
C GLY A 223 13.35 -9.19 6.70
N GLY A 224 12.50 -9.24 5.65
CA GLY A 224 12.83 -9.88 4.38
C GLY A 224 14.08 -9.35 3.69
N SER A 225 14.30 -8.05 3.72
CA SER A 225 15.51 -7.43 3.16
C SER A 225 16.77 -7.66 4.00
N SER A 226 16.61 -7.91 5.29
CA SER A 226 17.71 -8.15 6.24
C SER A 226 18.09 -9.62 6.34
N PHE A 227 17.15 -10.54 6.10
CA PHE A 227 17.32 -11.98 6.28
C PHE A 227 16.78 -12.78 5.08
N PRO A 228 17.23 -12.53 3.84
CA PRO A 228 16.63 -13.11 2.64
C PRO A 228 16.75 -14.66 2.59
N GLU A 229 17.87 -15.22 3.05
CA GLU A 229 18.09 -16.68 3.09
C GLU A 229 17.09 -17.35 4.05
N ARG A 230 16.90 -16.76 5.24
CA ARG A 230 15.97 -17.30 6.23
C ARG A 230 14.50 -17.21 5.77
N VAL A 231 14.14 -16.12 5.08
CA VAL A 231 12.82 -16.00 4.44
C VAL A 231 12.61 -17.10 3.40
N ALA A 232 13.61 -17.40 2.58
CA ALA A 232 13.52 -18.48 1.58
C ALA A 232 13.27 -19.83 2.25
N GLU A 233 14.06 -20.22 3.27
CA GLU A 233 13.89 -21.46 4.03
C GLU A 233 12.48 -21.60 4.63
N LEU A 234 11.99 -20.55 5.30
CA LEU A 234 10.66 -20.55 5.94
C LEU A 234 9.53 -20.59 4.90
N THR A 235 9.74 -19.96 3.74
CA THR A 235 8.78 -20.00 2.65
C THR A 235 8.69 -21.39 2.05
N ASP A 236 9.83 -22.06 1.82
CA ASP A 236 9.88 -23.44 1.31
C ASP A 236 9.22 -24.43 2.30
N GLU A 237 9.47 -24.28 3.60
CA GLU A 237 8.78 -25.04 4.64
C GLU A 237 7.26 -24.86 4.58
N ALA A 238 6.81 -23.61 4.48
CA ALA A 238 5.38 -23.29 4.37
C ALA A 238 4.75 -23.85 3.08
N GLU A 239 5.50 -23.87 1.97
CA GLU A 239 5.03 -24.47 0.72
C GLU A 239 4.82 -25.98 0.84
N VAL A 240 5.74 -26.70 1.48
CA VAL A 240 5.59 -28.14 1.74
C VAL A 240 4.35 -28.39 2.60
N MET A 241 4.20 -27.68 3.71
CA MET A 241 3.06 -27.83 4.61
C MET A 241 1.72 -27.51 3.92
N THR A 242 1.67 -26.48 3.08
CA THR A 242 0.46 -26.13 2.35
C THR A 242 0.13 -27.14 1.25
N ALA A 243 1.13 -27.69 0.56
CA ALA A 243 0.93 -28.73 -0.43
C ALA A 243 0.36 -30.02 0.20
N GLU A 244 0.88 -30.44 1.35
CA GLU A 244 0.35 -31.56 2.12
C GLU A 244 -1.09 -31.33 2.58
N ALA A 245 -1.41 -30.11 3.02
CA ALA A 245 -2.77 -29.76 3.45
C ALA A 245 -3.78 -29.87 2.31
N VAL A 246 -3.48 -29.32 1.12
CA VAL A 246 -4.42 -29.34 -0.02
C VAL A 246 -4.47 -30.70 -0.75
N ALA A 247 -3.53 -31.60 -0.48
CA ALA A 247 -3.57 -32.98 -0.98
C ALA A 247 -4.65 -33.84 -0.32
N LYS A 248 -5.16 -33.44 0.85
CA LYS A 248 -6.23 -34.15 1.56
C LYS A 248 -7.56 -34.13 0.76
N ASP A 249 -8.43 -35.13 0.99
CA ASP A 249 -9.75 -35.19 0.38
C ASP A 249 -10.68 -34.06 0.86
N GLN A 250 -10.52 -33.65 2.10
CA GLN A 250 -11.24 -32.54 2.71
C GLN A 250 -10.27 -31.61 3.43
N ILE A 251 -10.46 -30.30 3.22
CA ILE A 251 -9.66 -29.25 3.82
C ILE A 251 -10.56 -28.23 4.52
N THR A 252 -10.01 -27.55 5.50
CA THR A 252 -10.67 -26.43 6.12
C THR A 252 -10.54 -25.16 5.28
N LEU A 253 -11.44 -24.22 5.47
CA LEU A 253 -11.37 -22.90 4.84
C LEU A 253 -10.04 -22.19 5.15
N VAL A 254 -9.55 -22.31 6.38
CA VAL A 254 -8.34 -21.63 6.85
C VAL A 254 -7.08 -22.25 6.23
N GLU A 255 -7.03 -23.58 6.04
CA GLU A 255 -5.94 -24.26 5.29
C GLU A 255 -5.91 -23.79 3.83
N PHE A 256 -7.08 -23.71 3.18
CA PHE A 256 -7.17 -23.19 1.81
C PHE A 256 -6.72 -21.74 1.70
N GLN A 257 -7.12 -20.88 2.65
CA GLN A 257 -6.68 -19.48 2.69
C GLN A 257 -5.16 -19.38 2.85
N ALA A 258 -4.56 -20.19 3.72
CA ALA A 258 -3.11 -20.21 3.89
C ALA A 258 -2.37 -20.58 2.60
N TYR A 259 -2.81 -21.66 1.93
CA TYR A 259 -2.29 -22.06 0.63
C TYR A 259 -2.42 -20.96 -0.41
N TYR A 260 -3.63 -20.39 -0.55
CA TYR A 260 -3.91 -19.37 -1.55
C TYR A 260 -3.06 -18.11 -1.34
N MET A 261 -2.98 -17.62 -0.11
CA MET A 261 -2.21 -16.41 0.23
C MET A 261 -0.71 -16.59 -0.02
N LEU A 262 -0.14 -17.73 0.38
CA LEU A 262 1.28 -18.02 0.16
C LEU A 262 1.61 -18.02 -1.34
N ARG A 263 0.83 -18.75 -2.14
CA ARG A 263 1.01 -18.86 -3.60
C ARG A 263 0.78 -17.51 -4.29
N MET A 264 -0.23 -16.75 -3.90
CA MET A 264 -0.52 -15.42 -4.43
C MET A 264 0.65 -14.46 -4.23
N ASN A 265 1.26 -14.45 -3.05
CA ASN A 265 2.41 -13.60 -2.77
C ASN A 265 3.60 -13.96 -3.67
N ARG A 266 3.89 -15.25 -3.82
CA ARG A 266 4.97 -15.73 -4.68
C ARG A 266 4.74 -15.40 -6.15
N VAL A 267 3.55 -15.68 -6.67
CA VAL A 267 3.19 -15.32 -8.06
C VAL A 267 3.27 -13.82 -8.27
N SER A 268 2.77 -13.02 -7.33
CA SER A 268 2.83 -11.56 -7.41
C SER A 268 4.26 -11.00 -7.45
N ALA A 269 5.19 -11.65 -6.75
CA ALA A 269 6.61 -11.31 -6.82
C ALA A 269 7.21 -11.71 -8.18
N LEU A 270 6.97 -12.94 -8.63
CA LEU A 270 7.48 -13.48 -9.90
C LEU A 270 6.96 -12.72 -11.12
N VAL A 271 5.71 -12.24 -11.11
CA VAL A 271 5.17 -11.39 -12.21
C VAL A 271 6.08 -10.19 -12.50
N ARG A 272 6.82 -9.69 -11.51
CA ARG A 272 7.73 -8.54 -11.69
C ARG A 272 9.16 -8.95 -12.06
N THR A 273 9.63 -10.11 -11.61
CA THR A 273 11.03 -10.52 -11.71
C THR A 273 11.25 -11.61 -12.75
N ASP A 274 10.31 -12.54 -12.87
CA ASP A 274 10.36 -13.67 -13.81
C ASP A 274 8.93 -14.07 -14.21
N PRO A 275 8.33 -13.35 -15.18
CA PRO A 275 6.96 -13.63 -15.62
C PRO A 275 6.75 -15.05 -16.19
N GLU A 276 7.80 -15.68 -16.73
CA GLU A 276 7.69 -17.03 -17.26
C GLU A 276 7.56 -18.05 -16.12
N ALA A 277 8.31 -17.90 -15.05
CA ALA A 277 8.18 -18.72 -13.84
C ALA A 277 6.86 -18.49 -13.09
N ALA A 278 6.24 -17.31 -13.23
CA ALA A 278 4.94 -17.01 -12.63
C ALA A 278 3.77 -17.78 -13.26
N GLU A 279 3.85 -18.08 -14.56
CA GLU A 279 2.77 -18.69 -15.34
C GLU A 279 2.24 -20.01 -14.77
N PRO A 280 3.09 -21.07 -14.56
CA PRO A 280 2.60 -22.34 -14.05
C PRO A 280 1.98 -22.20 -12.65
N MET A 281 2.53 -21.34 -11.78
CA MET A 281 2.01 -21.13 -10.45
C MET A 281 0.66 -20.41 -10.46
N LEU A 282 0.44 -19.48 -11.39
CA LEU A 282 -0.85 -18.84 -11.56
C LEU A 282 -1.90 -19.83 -12.05
N GLN A 283 -1.54 -20.72 -12.99
CA GLN A 283 -2.41 -21.81 -13.45
C GLN A 283 -2.79 -22.77 -12.31
N GLU A 284 -1.87 -23.11 -11.42
CA GLU A 284 -2.17 -23.90 -10.22
C GLU A 284 -3.19 -23.22 -9.31
N LEU A 285 -3.07 -21.89 -9.11
CA LEU A 285 -4.05 -21.12 -8.33
C LEU A 285 -5.44 -21.04 -8.99
N GLU A 286 -5.48 -20.89 -10.31
CA GLU A 286 -6.73 -20.93 -11.09
C GLU A 286 -7.41 -22.30 -10.95
N ALA A 287 -6.67 -23.39 -11.12
CA ALA A 287 -7.15 -24.74 -10.90
C ALA A 287 -7.60 -24.98 -9.45
N ALA A 288 -6.92 -24.36 -8.48
CA ALA A 288 -7.32 -24.46 -7.07
C ALA A 288 -8.72 -23.89 -6.82
N LEU A 289 -9.12 -22.82 -7.49
CA LEU A 289 -10.48 -22.29 -7.38
C LEU A 289 -11.54 -23.21 -7.98
N GLU A 290 -11.18 -24.06 -8.94
CA GLU A 290 -12.10 -25.03 -9.52
C GLU A 290 -12.37 -26.23 -8.57
N TRP A 291 -11.33 -26.74 -7.92
CA TRP A 291 -11.51 -27.88 -7.00
C TRP A 291 -11.87 -27.48 -5.56
N ALA A 292 -11.65 -26.23 -5.15
CA ALA A 292 -11.91 -25.77 -3.78
C ALA A 292 -13.36 -26.01 -3.32
N PRO A 293 -14.41 -25.73 -4.12
CA PRO A 293 -15.79 -26.00 -3.72
C PRO A 293 -16.06 -27.46 -3.41
N LEU A 294 -15.30 -28.39 -4.01
CA LEU A 294 -15.47 -29.84 -3.84
C LEU A 294 -14.79 -30.34 -2.57
N LYS A 295 -13.66 -29.73 -2.16
CA LYS A 295 -12.85 -30.16 -1.01
C LYS A 295 -13.15 -29.40 0.28
N LEU A 296 -13.67 -28.19 0.19
CA LEU A 296 -13.96 -27.35 1.37
C LEU A 296 -15.18 -27.87 2.12
N LYS A 297 -15.02 -28.12 3.44
CA LYS A 297 -16.13 -28.48 4.34
C LYS A 297 -17.21 -27.40 4.42
N GLN A 298 -16.79 -26.14 4.29
CA GLN A 298 -17.66 -24.97 4.21
C GLN A 298 -17.05 -24.03 3.16
N SER A 299 -17.76 -23.77 2.09
CA SER A 299 -17.34 -22.83 1.05
C SER A 299 -18.12 -21.52 1.18
N SER A 300 -17.43 -20.40 0.93
CA SER A 300 -18.06 -19.09 0.78
C SER A 300 -17.95 -18.66 -0.69
N GLU A 301 -19.10 -18.62 -1.37
CA GLU A 301 -19.17 -18.15 -2.77
C GLU A 301 -18.61 -16.74 -2.92
N ALA A 302 -18.89 -15.85 -1.97
CA ALA A 302 -18.39 -14.49 -1.97
C ALA A 302 -16.85 -14.45 -1.91
N MET A 303 -16.22 -15.31 -1.08
CA MET A 303 -14.79 -15.43 -0.98
C MET A 303 -14.16 -15.95 -2.29
N LEU A 304 -14.69 -17.05 -2.84
CA LEU A 304 -14.20 -17.62 -4.08
C LEU A 304 -14.34 -16.63 -5.26
N SER A 305 -15.46 -15.90 -5.32
CA SER A 305 -15.66 -14.82 -6.31
C SER A 305 -14.65 -13.69 -6.15
N SER A 306 -14.28 -13.34 -4.92
CA SER A 306 -13.25 -12.35 -4.64
C SER A 306 -11.87 -12.84 -5.13
N TYR A 307 -11.51 -14.08 -4.84
CA TYR A 307 -10.26 -14.68 -5.29
C TYR A 307 -10.19 -14.79 -6.82
N THR A 308 -11.27 -15.18 -7.48
CA THR A 308 -11.37 -15.20 -8.95
C THR A 308 -11.10 -13.82 -9.57
N ARG A 309 -11.66 -12.76 -8.99
CA ARG A 309 -11.39 -11.37 -9.46
C ARG A 309 -9.92 -11.00 -9.28
N THR A 310 -9.33 -11.37 -8.15
CA THR A 310 -7.91 -11.10 -7.87
C THR A 310 -7.00 -11.83 -8.85
N LEU A 311 -7.25 -13.13 -9.12
CA LEU A 311 -6.47 -13.90 -10.11
C LEU A 311 -6.63 -13.34 -11.52
N ARG A 312 -7.82 -12.90 -11.91
CA ARG A 312 -8.04 -12.25 -13.22
C ARG A 312 -7.19 -10.98 -13.36
N SER A 313 -7.13 -10.16 -12.32
CA SER A 313 -6.26 -8.97 -12.30
C SER A 313 -4.78 -9.35 -12.40
N LEU A 314 -4.37 -10.40 -11.67
CA LEU A 314 -3.00 -10.88 -11.70
C LEU A 314 -2.63 -11.49 -13.06
N ARG A 315 -3.54 -12.22 -13.71
CA ARG A 315 -3.39 -12.74 -15.08
C ARG A 315 -3.14 -11.59 -16.06
N ALA A 316 -3.94 -10.53 -16.01
CA ALA A 316 -3.75 -9.37 -16.87
C ALA A 316 -2.39 -8.69 -16.65
N ARG A 317 -1.93 -8.62 -15.40
CA ARG A 317 -0.58 -8.10 -15.07
C ARG A 317 0.53 -9.00 -15.59
N LEU A 318 0.39 -10.32 -15.48
CA LEU A 318 1.33 -11.29 -16.01
C LEU A 318 1.46 -11.18 -17.54
N GLU A 319 0.35 -11.11 -18.26
CA GLU A 319 0.36 -10.92 -19.71
C GLU A 319 1.04 -9.58 -20.11
N SER A 320 0.80 -8.52 -19.34
CA SER A 320 1.48 -7.24 -19.55
C SER A 320 2.99 -7.37 -19.30
N ALA A 321 3.41 -8.04 -18.23
CA ALA A 321 4.82 -8.25 -17.90
C ALA A 321 5.54 -9.09 -18.96
N LYS A 322 4.90 -10.15 -19.47
CA LYS A 322 5.43 -10.96 -20.59
C LYS A 322 5.63 -10.13 -21.87
N LYS A 323 4.64 -9.28 -22.22
CA LYS A 323 4.77 -8.37 -23.37
C LYS A 323 5.94 -7.42 -23.20
N ILE A 324 6.10 -6.83 -22.01
CA ILE A 324 7.21 -5.94 -21.70
C ILE A 324 8.55 -6.68 -21.79
N ASN A 325 8.64 -7.88 -21.22
CA ASN A 325 9.87 -8.69 -21.30
C ASN A 325 10.24 -9.01 -22.76
N ALA A 326 9.25 -9.29 -23.60
CA ALA A 326 9.47 -9.57 -25.01
C ALA A 326 9.97 -8.33 -25.79
N LEU A 327 9.75 -7.12 -25.28
CA LEU A 327 10.24 -5.88 -25.89
C LEU A 327 11.70 -5.58 -25.53
N LEU A 328 12.20 -6.06 -24.40
CA LEU A 328 13.56 -5.77 -23.95
C LEU A 328 14.60 -6.29 -24.95
N GLY A 329 15.56 -5.44 -25.32
CA GLY A 329 16.59 -5.73 -26.31
C GLY A 329 16.13 -5.66 -27.77
N THR A 330 14.84 -5.46 -28.05
CA THR A 330 14.33 -5.27 -29.43
C THR A 330 14.50 -3.84 -29.89
N GLU A 331 14.44 -3.62 -31.21
CA GLU A 331 14.40 -2.29 -31.81
C GLU A 331 13.14 -1.54 -31.35
N ALA A 332 13.32 -0.29 -30.95
CA ALA A 332 12.21 0.58 -30.58
C ALA A 332 11.34 0.88 -31.83
N PRO A 333 10.03 0.77 -31.72
CA PRO A 333 9.12 1.19 -32.80
C PRO A 333 9.35 2.63 -33.23
N GLU A 334 9.23 2.90 -34.53
CA GLU A 334 9.39 4.25 -35.08
C GLU A 334 8.31 5.19 -34.53
N ILE A 335 8.66 6.47 -34.34
CA ILE A 335 7.75 7.48 -33.79
C ILE A 335 6.56 7.66 -34.72
N ASP A 336 5.37 7.38 -34.23
CA ASP A 336 4.10 7.60 -34.93
C ASP A 336 3.43 8.88 -34.39
N ALA A 337 3.79 10.00 -35.01
CA ALA A 337 3.38 11.33 -34.55
C ALA A 337 2.59 12.08 -35.65
N GLU A 338 1.41 12.59 -35.29
CA GLU A 338 0.63 13.51 -36.11
C GLU A 338 1.08 14.96 -35.90
N HIS A 339 1.45 15.31 -34.65
CA HIS A 339 1.90 16.64 -34.27
C HIS A 339 3.04 16.57 -33.26
N PHE A 340 3.86 17.64 -33.27
CA PHE A 340 4.90 17.89 -32.27
C PHE A 340 4.62 19.20 -31.52
N VAL A 341 4.87 19.22 -30.22
CA VAL A 341 4.71 20.37 -29.35
C VAL A 341 6.05 20.67 -28.69
N ALA A 342 6.55 21.88 -28.86
CA ALA A 342 7.85 22.33 -28.35
C ALA A 342 9.03 21.41 -28.72
N SER A 343 8.95 20.75 -29.86
CA SER A 343 9.99 19.88 -30.45
C SER A 343 9.87 19.94 -31.96
N GLU A 344 11.01 19.89 -32.65
CA GLU A 344 11.03 19.63 -34.09
C GLU A 344 10.62 18.17 -34.34
N PRO A 345 10.04 17.88 -35.53
CA PRO A 345 9.79 16.51 -35.93
C PRO A 345 11.06 15.66 -35.87
N VAL A 346 10.98 14.53 -35.18
CA VAL A 346 12.11 13.64 -34.95
C VAL A 346 11.72 12.19 -35.20
N THR A 347 12.67 11.39 -35.70
CA THR A 347 12.54 9.96 -35.95
C THR A 347 13.45 9.18 -35.02
N MET A 348 13.17 7.89 -34.78
CA MET A 348 14.07 7.03 -33.99
C MET A 348 15.45 6.89 -34.64
N GLU A 349 15.52 6.94 -35.98
CA GLU A 349 16.79 6.95 -36.73
C GLU A 349 17.62 8.19 -36.40
N ALA A 350 16.99 9.37 -36.35
CA ALA A 350 17.69 10.63 -36.02
C ALA A 350 18.15 10.66 -34.53
N LEU A 351 17.60 9.83 -33.69
CA LEU A 351 17.95 9.72 -32.27
C LEU A 351 19.04 8.67 -32.00
N ARG A 352 19.56 7.99 -33.01
CA ARG A 352 20.69 7.06 -32.83
C ARG A 352 21.89 7.76 -32.21
N GLY A 353 22.55 7.10 -31.31
CA GLY A 353 23.65 7.67 -30.51
C GLY A 353 23.21 8.46 -29.29
N LYS A 354 21.91 8.57 -29.05
CA LYS A 354 21.30 9.16 -27.84
C LYS A 354 20.61 8.10 -26.99
N VAL A 355 20.59 8.31 -25.70
CA VAL A 355 19.67 7.61 -24.79
C VAL A 355 18.32 8.31 -24.87
N VAL A 356 17.27 7.59 -25.18
CA VAL A 356 15.93 8.17 -25.36
C VAL A 356 14.98 7.66 -24.26
N LEU A 357 14.29 8.59 -23.62
CA LEU A 357 13.21 8.29 -22.67
C LEU A 357 11.90 8.74 -23.31
N ILE A 358 10.98 7.79 -23.53
CA ILE A 358 9.61 8.07 -23.96
C ILE A 358 8.69 7.93 -22.77
N ASP A 359 8.02 9.02 -22.38
CA ASP A 359 6.99 9.06 -21.34
C ASP A 359 5.60 9.09 -21.95
N PHE A 360 4.83 8.01 -21.75
CA PHE A 360 3.42 7.94 -22.15
C PHE A 360 2.55 8.51 -21.03
N TRP A 361 1.85 9.61 -21.33
CA TRP A 361 1.13 10.40 -20.34
C TRP A 361 -0.16 11.02 -20.88
N ALA A 362 -0.96 11.63 -20.00
CA ALA A 362 -2.14 12.41 -20.36
C ALA A 362 -2.34 13.59 -19.40
N VAL A 363 -2.97 14.67 -19.88
CA VAL A 363 -3.23 15.90 -19.09
C VAL A 363 -4.11 15.66 -17.85
N TRP A 364 -4.92 14.63 -17.84
CA TRP A 364 -5.78 14.24 -16.73
C TRP A 364 -5.14 13.21 -15.77
N CYS A 365 -3.94 12.74 -16.09
CA CYS A 365 -3.26 11.71 -15.33
C CYS A 365 -2.50 12.31 -14.15
N GLY A 366 -3.13 12.39 -12.98
CA GLY A 366 -2.49 12.87 -11.76
C GLY A 366 -1.18 12.16 -11.41
N PRO A 367 -1.11 10.81 -11.44
CA PRO A 367 0.14 10.09 -11.23
C PRO A 367 1.26 10.45 -12.23
N CYS A 368 0.91 10.78 -13.51
CA CYS A 368 1.90 11.23 -14.50
C CYS A 368 2.45 12.60 -14.12
N ILE A 369 1.59 13.52 -13.70
CA ILE A 369 2.00 14.85 -13.24
C ILE A 369 2.95 14.74 -12.04
N ALA A 370 2.73 13.78 -11.16
CA ALA A 370 3.60 13.52 -10.01
C ALA A 370 5.03 13.04 -10.41
N THR A 371 5.25 12.54 -11.63
CA THR A 371 6.58 12.15 -12.13
C THR A 371 7.35 13.29 -12.81
N PHE A 372 6.69 14.38 -13.16
CA PHE A 372 7.31 15.50 -13.88
C PHE A 372 8.54 16.12 -13.19
N PRO A 373 8.60 16.27 -11.87
CA PRO A 373 9.81 16.76 -11.20
C PRO A 373 11.06 15.93 -11.54
N HIS A 374 10.94 14.60 -11.62
CA HIS A 374 12.04 13.73 -12.03
C HIS A 374 12.44 13.93 -13.50
N LEU A 375 11.47 14.08 -14.41
CA LEU A 375 11.75 14.34 -15.82
C LEU A 375 12.47 15.67 -16.02
N ILE A 376 12.10 16.70 -15.26
CA ILE A 376 12.77 18.02 -15.27
C ILE A 376 14.22 17.88 -14.78
N GLU A 377 14.41 17.22 -13.64
CA GLU A 377 15.75 16.99 -13.05
C GLU A 377 16.63 16.19 -14.00
N TRP A 378 16.14 15.11 -14.60
CA TRP A 378 16.91 14.30 -15.54
C TRP A 378 17.23 15.05 -16.84
N GLN A 379 16.31 15.86 -17.36
CA GLN A 379 16.55 16.71 -18.51
C GLN A 379 17.68 17.71 -18.21
N GLU A 380 17.71 18.34 -17.01
CA GLU A 380 18.77 19.26 -16.59
C GLU A 380 20.12 18.57 -16.40
N LYS A 381 20.13 17.38 -15.80
CA LYS A 381 21.34 16.65 -15.42
C LYS A 381 22.01 15.91 -16.58
N TYR A 382 21.21 15.44 -17.55
CA TYR A 382 21.67 14.46 -18.53
C TYR A 382 21.51 14.88 -20.00
N ALA A 383 20.81 15.97 -20.33
CA ALA A 383 20.62 16.38 -21.72
C ALA A 383 21.96 16.61 -22.44
N ASP A 384 22.89 17.32 -21.81
CA ASP A 384 24.23 17.58 -22.37
C ASP A 384 25.08 16.30 -22.47
N LYS A 385 24.70 15.24 -21.74
CA LYS A 385 25.36 13.93 -21.79
C LYS A 385 24.74 13.00 -22.84
N GLY A 386 23.66 13.43 -23.47
CA GLY A 386 23.03 12.69 -24.57
C GLY A 386 21.70 12.04 -24.25
N LEU A 387 21.04 12.40 -23.14
CA LEU A 387 19.67 12.01 -22.88
C LEU A 387 18.69 12.89 -23.68
N VAL A 388 17.71 12.27 -24.32
CA VAL A 388 16.57 12.93 -24.96
C VAL A 388 15.30 12.42 -24.29
N ILE A 389 14.45 13.32 -23.79
CA ILE A 389 13.15 12.99 -23.22
C ILE A 389 12.08 13.45 -24.19
N LEU A 390 11.12 12.58 -24.49
CA LEU A 390 9.95 12.85 -25.34
C LEU A 390 8.67 12.39 -24.62
N GLY A 391 7.68 13.28 -24.49
CA GLY A 391 6.36 12.92 -24.04
C GLY A 391 5.51 12.37 -25.19
N ALA A 392 4.92 11.20 -25.03
CA ALA A 392 3.97 10.61 -25.98
C ALA A 392 2.56 10.76 -25.43
N THR A 393 1.67 11.42 -26.16
CA THR A 393 0.28 11.65 -25.76
C THR A 393 -0.65 11.53 -26.98
N GLN A 394 -1.93 11.71 -26.74
CA GLN A 394 -2.95 11.79 -27.80
C GLN A 394 -3.96 12.89 -27.45
N PHE A 395 -4.85 13.20 -28.36
CA PHE A 395 -5.95 14.11 -28.09
C PHE A 395 -7.01 13.44 -27.24
N TYR A 396 -7.45 14.14 -26.15
CA TYR A 396 -8.43 13.67 -25.18
C TYR A 396 -9.67 14.58 -25.09
N GLY A 397 -9.74 15.64 -25.93
CA GLY A 397 -10.82 16.62 -25.90
C GLY A 397 -10.69 17.62 -24.76
N TYR A 398 -9.46 18.07 -24.46
CA TYR A 398 -9.20 19.07 -23.42
C TYR A 398 -8.87 20.44 -24.02
N ARG A 399 -9.28 21.49 -23.33
CA ARG A 399 -8.91 22.88 -23.61
C ARG A 399 -8.29 23.51 -22.38
N TRP A 400 -7.49 24.53 -22.58
CA TRP A 400 -6.98 25.33 -21.46
C TRP A 400 -8.06 26.29 -20.94
N ASP A 401 -8.20 26.36 -19.65
CA ASP A 401 -9.04 27.31 -18.96
C ASP A 401 -8.14 28.36 -18.28
N ASP A 402 -8.15 29.59 -18.79
CA ASP A 402 -7.28 30.65 -18.31
C ASP A 402 -7.69 31.15 -16.90
N GLU A 403 -8.97 31.02 -16.54
CA GLU A 403 -9.47 31.42 -15.23
C GLU A 403 -9.09 30.38 -14.16
N ALA A 404 -9.24 29.11 -14.46
CA ALA A 404 -8.87 28.02 -13.58
C ALA A 404 -7.36 27.72 -13.60
N GLY A 405 -6.60 28.20 -14.60
CA GLY A 405 -5.17 27.95 -14.78
C GLY A 405 -4.83 26.47 -15.03
N ARG A 406 -5.73 25.72 -15.68
CA ARG A 406 -5.57 24.28 -15.91
C ARG A 406 -6.31 23.78 -17.14
N ALA A 407 -5.93 22.58 -17.59
CA ALA A 407 -6.66 21.85 -18.61
C ALA A 407 -8.01 21.34 -18.08
N LEU A 408 -9.09 21.59 -18.81
CA LEU A 408 -10.44 21.10 -18.53
C LEU A 408 -10.96 20.32 -19.73
N ARG A 409 -11.65 19.21 -19.45
CA ARG A 409 -12.32 18.45 -20.51
C ARG A 409 -13.50 19.26 -21.05
N ASP A 410 -13.63 19.35 -22.37
CA ASP A 410 -14.78 19.97 -22.97
C ASP A 410 -16.01 19.04 -22.86
N GLU A 411 -17.10 19.55 -22.30
CA GLU A 411 -18.32 18.77 -22.03
C GLU A 411 -18.97 18.24 -23.33
N LYS A 412 -18.76 18.95 -24.44
CA LYS A 412 -19.31 18.57 -25.76
C LYS A 412 -18.37 17.66 -26.55
N GLY A 413 -17.14 17.42 -26.04
CA GLY A 413 -16.14 16.56 -26.72
C GLY A 413 -15.67 17.07 -28.07
N GLN A 414 -15.92 18.35 -28.41
CA GLN A 414 -15.63 18.95 -29.72
C GLN A 414 -14.50 19.97 -29.61
N VAL A 415 -13.31 19.50 -29.22
CA VAL A 415 -12.12 20.35 -29.26
C VAL A 415 -11.37 20.13 -30.55
N SER A 416 -11.05 21.23 -31.25
CA SER A 416 -10.24 21.10 -32.46
C SER A 416 -8.80 20.71 -32.12
N PRO A 417 -8.09 19.98 -33.01
CA PRO A 417 -6.68 19.67 -32.82
C PRO A 417 -5.83 20.93 -32.51
N ALA A 418 -6.08 22.03 -33.19
CA ALA A 418 -5.38 23.30 -32.97
C ALA A 418 -5.60 23.85 -31.55
N THR A 419 -6.82 23.73 -31.02
CA THR A 419 -7.14 24.15 -29.63
C THR A 419 -6.46 23.26 -28.61
N GLU A 420 -6.43 21.95 -28.84
CA GLU A 420 -5.80 20.99 -27.92
C GLU A 420 -4.27 21.08 -27.97
N LEU A 421 -3.66 21.36 -29.12
CA LEU A 421 -2.23 21.68 -29.24
C LEU A 421 -1.87 22.95 -28.43
N ALA A 422 -2.65 24.03 -28.57
CA ALA A 422 -2.42 25.24 -27.78
C ALA A 422 -2.61 24.96 -26.27
N MET A 423 -3.51 24.07 -25.89
CA MET A 423 -3.66 23.63 -24.50
C MET A 423 -2.42 22.85 -24.05
N LEU A 424 -1.87 21.95 -24.84
CA LEU A 424 -0.66 21.17 -24.51
C LEU A 424 0.56 22.08 -24.30
N GLU A 425 0.72 23.15 -25.09
CA GLU A 425 1.79 24.15 -24.89
C GLU A 425 1.62 24.87 -23.55
N LYS A 426 0.43 25.40 -23.25
CA LYS A 426 0.14 26.03 -21.95
C LYS A 426 0.32 25.06 -20.78
N PHE A 427 -0.10 23.82 -20.93
CA PHE A 427 0.11 22.78 -19.93
C PHE A 427 1.59 22.54 -19.67
N ARG A 428 2.41 22.42 -20.71
CA ARG A 428 3.85 22.27 -20.60
C ARG A 428 4.49 23.44 -19.83
N GLU A 429 4.11 24.67 -20.18
CA GLU A 429 4.60 25.88 -19.51
C GLU A 429 4.19 25.92 -18.03
N SER A 430 2.93 25.61 -17.71
CA SER A 430 2.40 25.65 -16.35
C SER A 430 3.07 24.63 -15.42
N HIS A 431 3.58 23.52 -15.96
CA HIS A 431 4.32 22.50 -15.24
C HIS A 431 5.86 22.61 -15.41
N SER A 432 6.34 23.68 -16.04
CA SER A 432 7.77 23.94 -16.27
C SER A 432 8.51 22.81 -17.01
N LEU A 433 7.81 22.06 -17.85
CA LEU A 433 8.41 20.96 -18.60
C LEU A 433 9.30 21.52 -19.71
N ARG A 434 10.53 20.98 -19.82
CA ARG A 434 11.54 21.43 -20.79
C ARG A 434 11.63 20.54 -22.03
N HIS A 435 11.17 19.30 -21.92
CA HIS A 435 11.12 18.38 -23.06
C HIS A 435 9.88 18.62 -23.91
N GLY A 436 9.97 18.20 -25.17
CA GLY A 436 8.88 18.27 -26.13
C GLY A 436 7.97 17.06 -26.05
N PHE A 437 6.78 17.19 -26.67
CA PHE A 437 5.79 16.15 -26.78
C PHE A 437 5.52 15.81 -28.24
N PHE A 438 5.09 14.60 -28.49
CA PHE A 438 4.42 14.27 -29.74
C PHE A 438 3.02 13.68 -29.47
N VAL A 439 2.12 13.95 -30.40
CA VAL A 439 0.74 13.51 -30.37
C VAL A 439 0.57 12.39 -31.38
N THR A 440 0.19 11.21 -30.92
CA THR A 440 -0.08 10.07 -31.80
C THR A 440 -1.42 10.23 -32.51
N PRO A 441 -1.57 9.75 -33.76
CA PRO A 441 -2.85 9.75 -34.50
C PRO A 441 -3.95 9.00 -33.75
N GLU A 442 -5.20 9.39 -33.97
CA GLU A 442 -6.35 8.66 -33.45
C GLU A 442 -6.33 7.22 -34.00
N GLY A 443 -6.49 6.23 -33.10
CA GLY A 443 -6.44 4.81 -33.46
C GLY A 443 -5.05 4.25 -33.72
N SER A 444 -3.99 5.02 -33.49
CA SER A 444 -2.61 4.53 -33.60
C SER A 444 -2.36 3.31 -32.72
N SER A 445 -1.59 2.36 -33.24
CA SER A 445 -1.11 1.19 -32.48
C SER A 445 0.19 1.48 -31.70
N TYR A 446 0.68 2.70 -31.70
CA TYR A 446 1.97 3.06 -31.10
C TYR A 446 2.08 2.68 -29.62
N SER A 447 1.09 3.07 -28.81
CA SER A 447 1.03 2.69 -27.40
C SER A 447 1.02 1.15 -27.22
N ASN A 448 0.27 0.43 -28.07
CA ASN A 448 0.23 -1.04 -28.02
C ASN A 448 1.57 -1.67 -28.39
N ALA A 449 2.31 -1.07 -29.34
CA ALA A 449 3.64 -1.54 -29.75
C ALA A 449 4.66 -1.47 -28.60
N TYR A 450 4.51 -0.52 -27.68
CA TYR A 450 5.32 -0.42 -26.47
C TYR A 450 4.69 -1.13 -25.25
N GLY A 451 3.61 -1.87 -25.44
CA GLY A 451 2.97 -2.61 -24.35
C GLY A 451 2.29 -1.73 -23.32
N VAL A 452 1.87 -0.51 -23.66
CA VAL A 452 1.21 0.42 -22.74
C VAL A 452 -0.16 -0.12 -22.35
N THR A 453 -0.32 -0.47 -21.07
CA THR A 453 -1.59 -0.94 -20.48
C THR A 453 -2.15 0.04 -19.45
N GLY A 454 -1.38 1.06 -19.10
CA GLY A 454 -1.72 2.11 -18.13
C GLY A 454 -0.64 3.17 -18.13
N ILE A 455 -0.96 4.35 -17.63
CA ILE A 455 -0.04 5.50 -17.53
C ILE A 455 0.12 5.95 -16.07
N PRO A 456 1.28 6.52 -15.67
CA PRO A 456 2.48 6.76 -16.50
C PRO A 456 3.16 5.45 -16.92
N HIS A 457 3.70 5.43 -18.15
CA HIS A 457 4.45 4.32 -18.70
C HIS A 457 5.70 4.89 -19.39
N VAL A 458 6.87 4.53 -18.88
CA VAL A 458 8.15 5.08 -19.35
C VAL A 458 8.95 3.98 -20.00
N VAL A 459 9.48 4.28 -21.17
CA VAL A 459 10.36 3.40 -21.95
C VAL A 459 11.73 4.06 -22.09
N LEU A 460 12.80 3.34 -21.76
CA LEU A 460 14.16 3.78 -21.93
C LEU A 460 14.83 2.98 -23.05
N ILE A 461 15.44 3.70 -23.98
CA ILE A 461 16.03 3.18 -25.23
C ILE A 461 17.50 3.58 -25.26
N ASP A 462 18.37 2.66 -25.64
CA ASP A 462 19.82 2.91 -25.73
C ASP A 462 20.23 3.64 -27.02
N GLN A 463 21.53 3.96 -27.13
CA GLN A 463 22.13 4.64 -28.27
C GLN A 463 22.01 3.81 -29.58
N GLN A 464 21.81 2.51 -29.48
CA GLN A 464 21.57 1.61 -30.61
C GLN A 464 20.10 1.53 -31.02
N GLY A 465 19.21 2.25 -30.29
CA GLY A 465 17.77 2.27 -30.52
C GLY A 465 17.04 1.03 -29.98
N LYS A 466 17.63 0.30 -29.03
CA LYS A 466 17.03 -0.87 -28.42
C LYS A 466 16.39 -0.54 -27.07
N ILE A 467 15.23 -1.12 -26.81
CA ILE A 467 14.51 -0.95 -25.55
C ILE A 467 15.31 -1.64 -24.43
N GLN A 468 15.69 -0.88 -23.42
CA GLN A 468 16.49 -1.38 -22.30
C GLN A 468 15.72 -1.49 -20.99
N MET A 469 14.67 -0.67 -20.81
CA MET A 469 13.84 -0.70 -19.60
C MET A 469 12.45 -0.17 -19.88
N VAL A 470 11.47 -0.75 -19.20
CA VAL A 470 10.09 -0.24 -19.15
C VAL A 470 9.67 -0.14 -17.68
N ARG A 471 9.04 0.96 -17.29
CA ARG A 471 8.45 1.15 -15.96
C ARG A 471 7.02 1.66 -16.07
N ILE A 472 6.11 1.07 -15.28
CA ILE A 472 4.69 1.44 -15.22
C ILE A 472 4.39 1.99 -13.83
N GLY A 473 3.66 3.10 -13.77
CA GLY A 473 3.26 3.76 -12.52
C GLY A 473 4.29 4.76 -12.01
N SER A 474 3.85 5.60 -11.08
CA SER A 474 4.64 6.62 -10.41
C SER A 474 5.26 6.07 -9.12
N GLY A 475 6.27 6.76 -8.60
CA GLY A 475 6.86 6.53 -7.28
C GLY A 475 8.39 6.50 -7.30
N ASP A 476 8.98 6.78 -6.12
CA ASP A 476 10.42 6.96 -5.95
C ASP A 476 11.25 5.71 -6.32
N ALA A 477 10.69 4.51 -6.16
CA ALA A 477 11.39 3.28 -6.56
C ALA A 477 11.57 3.22 -8.08
N ASN A 478 10.51 3.49 -8.85
CA ASN A 478 10.59 3.55 -10.31
C ASN A 478 11.52 4.66 -10.78
N ALA A 479 11.49 5.82 -10.12
CA ALA A 479 12.37 6.94 -10.45
C ALA A 479 13.85 6.59 -10.23
N ARG A 480 14.19 5.97 -9.09
CA ARG A 480 15.57 5.51 -8.83
C ARG A 480 16.05 4.46 -9.82
N ASP A 481 15.19 3.50 -10.18
CA ASP A 481 15.52 2.46 -11.16
C ASP A 481 15.79 3.07 -12.53
N LEU A 482 14.95 4.02 -12.97
CA LEU A 482 15.11 4.72 -14.24
C LEU A 482 16.37 5.57 -14.24
N GLU A 483 16.64 6.35 -13.19
CA GLU A 483 17.84 7.18 -13.09
C GLU A 483 19.11 6.33 -13.12
N GLY A 484 19.17 5.24 -12.34
CA GLY A 484 20.32 4.33 -12.36
C GLY A 484 20.57 3.73 -13.74
N LYS A 485 19.48 3.40 -14.48
CA LYS A 485 19.61 2.88 -15.86
C LYS A 485 20.02 3.97 -16.85
N ILE A 486 19.55 5.20 -16.69
CA ILE A 486 20.01 6.34 -17.50
C ILE A 486 21.51 6.54 -17.33
N GLU A 487 22.01 6.55 -16.08
CA GLU A 487 23.44 6.68 -15.78
C GLU A 487 24.26 5.56 -16.41
N GLU A 488 23.82 4.30 -16.24
CA GLU A 488 24.46 3.14 -16.87
C GLU A 488 24.58 3.29 -18.40
N LEU A 489 23.49 3.68 -19.07
CA LEU A 489 23.45 3.82 -20.54
C LEU A 489 24.26 5.00 -21.05
N LEU A 490 24.41 6.05 -20.27
CA LEU A 490 25.23 7.22 -20.60
C LEU A 490 26.73 7.02 -20.35
N GLY A 491 27.13 5.88 -19.80
CA GLY A 491 28.52 5.49 -19.57
C GLY A 491 29.04 5.78 -18.16
N GLY A 492 28.12 5.91 -17.16
CA GLY A 492 28.45 6.04 -15.74
C GLY A 492 28.96 7.41 -15.35
#